data_20dcca4acdcdf3ea2ec50c893d89ab40
#
_entry.id   20dcca4acdcdf3ea2ec50c893d89ab40
#
_cell.length_a   1.000
_cell.length_b   1.000
_cell.length_c   1.000
_cell.angle_alpha   90.00
_cell.angle_beta   90.00
_cell.angle_gamma   90.00
#
_symmetry.space_group_name_H-M   'P 1'
#
loop_
_entity.id
_entity.type
_entity.pdbx_description
1 polymer ?
#
loop_
_entity_poly.entity_id
_entity_poly.type
_entity_poly.pdbx_seq_one_letter_code
_entity_poly.pdbx_strand_id
1 'polypeptide(L)'
;MNDNKMTPLERRTTWGLGSVFSLRMLGMFMVLPVITTFGLDFKDATSTLIGFAIGVYGLTQAIFQIPFGLLSDKIGRKPLIVGGLIIFMAGSIVAALSHSIYGVIAGRALQGAGAISAAVMALLSDTTREQNRTKAMAFIGISIGVTFAVALVLGPVLADIVGLSGLFWGIALLAFFGILITLYVVPDNKEHRQNRETAVVKGAIKQVLMDKQLARLNFGILALHTLLMATFVALPLVMSDAGLARESHWKAYLYTMLIAFVSVLPFIIYAEKYRKMKQVFVSCVVMMALAEIVFLLAGKNLWLLYGGLQIFFIAFNVMEAILPSLISKEAPAGYKGTAMGIYSTSQFIGVALGGSLGGLLYGINGAVTVFGGGLILTLIWLAVSLTLRQPPYVSSLRLELPENDVNNPDIAVKLRGQPGVRDVVIIAQERAVYVKTDTRLSNRKQLEAVLQG
;
A
#
# COMPACT_ATOMS: atom_id res chain seq x y z
N MET A 1 -2.85 34.90 9.44
CA MET A 1 -3.65 33.68 9.22
C MET A 1 -2.83 32.48 9.64
N ASN A 2 -3.41 31.53 10.37
CA ASN A 2 -2.68 30.35 10.83
C ASN A 2 -2.41 29.42 9.61
N ASP A 3 -1.24 29.54 8.98
CA ASP A 3 -0.84 28.87 7.74
C ASP A 3 -0.87 27.33 7.79
N ASN A 4 -1.00 26.78 8.98
CA ASN A 4 -1.01 25.34 9.23
C ASN A 4 -2.40 24.68 9.17
N LYS A 5 -3.50 25.42 8.93
CA LYS A 5 -4.83 24.85 8.80
C LYS A 5 -5.15 24.55 7.34
N MET A 6 -5.75 23.40 7.09
CA MET A 6 -6.27 23.06 5.76
C MET A 6 -7.37 24.02 5.34
N THR A 7 -7.32 24.49 4.09
CA THR A 7 -8.43 25.23 3.48
C THR A 7 -9.67 24.35 3.33
N PRO A 8 -10.86 24.93 3.15
CA PRO A 8 -12.06 24.16 2.84
C PRO A 8 -11.89 23.24 1.62
N LEU A 9 -11.20 23.72 0.58
CA LEU A 9 -10.90 22.96 -0.63
C LEU A 9 -9.99 21.76 -0.32
N GLU A 10 -8.86 21.96 0.36
CA GLU A 10 -7.94 20.91 0.76
C GLU A 10 -8.63 19.86 1.62
N ARG A 11 -9.47 20.28 2.56
CA ARG A 11 -10.24 19.38 3.42
C ARG A 11 -11.25 18.56 2.62
N ARG A 12 -12.01 19.21 1.71
CA ARG A 12 -12.99 18.56 0.85
C ARG A 12 -12.32 17.52 -0.06
N THR A 13 -11.17 17.86 -0.66
CA THR A 13 -10.39 16.93 -1.49
C THR A 13 -9.88 15.75 -0.68
N THR A 14 -9.27 16.01 0.48
CA THR A 14 -8.67 14.96 1.33
C THR A 14 -9.73 13.96 1.80
N TRP A 15 -10.88 14.43 2.27
CA TRP A 15 -11.99 13.57 2.67
C TRP A 15 -12.62 12.84 1.49
N GLY A 16 -12.85 13.54 0.38
CA GLY A 16 -13.43 12.95 -0.82
C GLY A 16 -12.57 11.83 -1.40
N LEU A 17 -11.29 12.11 -1.64
CA LEU A 17 -10.36 11.11 -2.17
C LEU A 17 -10.05 10.01 -1.16
N GLY A 18 -9.96 10.32 0.13
CA GLY A 18 -9.81 9.33 1.19
C GLY A 18 -10.99 8.36 1.22
N SER A 19 -12.23 8.87 1.10
CA SER A 19 -13.43 8.04 1.03
C SER A 19 -13.46 7.16 -0.20
N VAL A 20 -13.17 7.71 -1.39
CA VAL A 20 -13.10 6.94 -2.64
C VAL A 20 -12.09 5.80 -2.54
N PHE A 21 -10.90 6.12 -2.03
CA PHE A 21 -9.84 5.13 -1.87
C PHE A 21 -10.22 4.05 -0.85
N SER A 22 -10.81 4.45 0.28
CA SER A 22 -11.28 3.53 1.32
C SER A 22 -12.38 2.60 0.83
N LEU A 23 -13.39 3.10 0.10
CA LEU A 23 -14.45 2.27 -0.47
C LEU A 23 -13.91 1.22 -1.43
N ARG A 24 -12.96 1.60 -2.28
CA ARG A 24 -12.29 0.67 -3.18
C ARG A 24 -11.45 -0.37 -2.44
N MET A 25 -10.66 0.05 -1.46
CA MET A 25 -9.83 -0.85 -0.65
C MET A 25 -10.66 -1.78 0.22
N LEU A 26 -11.79 -1.30 0.76
CA LEU A 26 -12.76 -2.12 1.48
C LEU A 26 -13.25 -3.26 0.59
N GLY A 27 -13.67 -2.94 -0.65
CA GLY A 27 -14.10 -3.95 -1.62
C GLY A 27 -13.00 -4.97 -1.95
N MET A 28 -11.76 -4.52 -2.08
CA MET A 28 -10.63 -5.42 -2.36
C MET A 28 -10.35 -6.37 -1.19
N PHE A 29 -10.28 -5.84 0.03
CA PHE A 29 -9.85 -6.60 1.20
C PHE A 29 -10.95 -7.50 1.78
N MET A 30 -12.24 -7.15 1.62
CA MET A 30 -13.35 -7.99 2.12
C MET A 30 -13.37 -9.39 1.51
N VAL A 31 -12.93 -9.54 0.27
CA VAL A 31 -12.88 -10.84 -0.42
C VAL A 31 -11.80 -11.75 0.15
N LEU A 32 -10.70 -11.17 0.66
CA LEU A 32 -9.51 -11.91 1.08
C LEU A 32 -9.78 -13.00 2.15
N PRO A 33 -10.45 -12.70 3.28
CA PRO A 33 -10.68 -13.69 4.34
C PRO A 33 -11.75 -14.73 4.01
N VAL A 34 -12.47 -14.60 2.92
CA VAL A 34 -13.65 -15.44 2.61
C VAL A 34 -13.53 -16.24 1.31
N ILE A 35 -12.70 -15.80 0.38
CA ILE A 35 -12.64 -16.42 -0.95
C ILE A 35 -12.18 -17.90 -0.87
N THR A 36 -11.36 -18.27 0.08
CA THR A 36 -10.86 -19.63 0.26
C THR A 36 -11.92 -20.57 0.83
N THR A 37 -12.80 -20.09 1.70
CA THR A 37 -13.84 -20.89 2.32
C THR A 37 -15.12 -20.98 1.49
N PHE A 38 -15.51 -19.88 0.85
CA PHE A 38 -16.69 -19.81 0.00
C PHE A 38 -16.40 -20.14 -1.48
N GLY A 39 -15.17 -19.94 -1.91
CA GLY A 39 -14.77 -20.14 -3.30
C GLY A 39 -14.77 -21.61 -3.74
N LEU A 40 -14.64 -22.55 -2.79
CA LEU A 40 -14.72 -23.99 -3.07
C LEU A 40 -16.10 -24.43 -3.58
N ASP A 41 -17.16 -23.66 -3.32
CA ASP A 41 -18.51 -23.95 -3.79
C ASP A 41 -18.72 -23.62 -5.28
N PHE A 42 -17.79 -22.90 -5.90
CA PHE A 42 -17.87 -22.57 -7.33
C PHE A 42 -17.50 -23.80 -8.19
N LYS A 43 -18.18 -23.89 -9.36
CA LYS A 43 -17.84 -24.90 -10.35
C LYS A 43 -16.37 -24.79 -10.75
N ASP A 44 -15.73 -25.93 -10.92
CA ASP A 44 -14.32 -26.10 -11.30
C ASP A 44 -13.31 -25.51 -10.30
N ALA A 45 -13.73 -25.18 -9.06
CA ALA A 45 -12.86 -24.61 -8.05
C ALA A 45 -11.82 -25.63 -7.55
N THR A 46 -10.57 -25.18 -7.51
CA THR A 46 -9.44 -25.84 -6.88
C THR A 46 -8.69 -24.86 -6.01
N SER A 47 -7.91 -25.34 -5.04
CA SER A 47 -7.07 -24.44 -4.20
C SER A 47 -6.12 -23.58 -5.04
N THR A 48 -5.57 -24.14 -6.11
CA THR A 48 -4.70 -23.41 -7.04
C THR A 48 -5.46 -22.28 -7.75
N LEU A 49 -6.67 -22.55 -8.29
CA LEU A 49 -7.47 -21.54 -8.97
C LEU A 49 -8.01 -20.47 -8.03
N ILE A 50 -8.38 -20.84 -6.80
CA ILE A 50 -8.77 -19.88 -5.76
C ILE A 50 -7.60 -18.96 -5.39
N GLY A 51 -6.40 -19.52 -5.19
CA GLY A 51 -5.20 -18.73 -4.97
C GLY A 51 -4.90 -17.81 -6.15
N PHE A 52 -5.08 -18.29 -7.38
CA PHE A 52 -4.95 -17.46 -8.57
C PHE A 52 -6.02 -16.34 -8.65
N ALA A 53 -7.25 -16.60 -8.22
CA ALA A 53 -8.29 -15.57 -8.10
C ALA A 53 -7.90 -14.44 -7.12
N ILE A 54 -7.17 -14.78 -6.04
CA ILE A 54 -6.57 -13.78 -5.14
C ILE A 54 -5.46 -13.02 -5.86
N GLY A 55 -4.52 -13.75 -6.47
CA GLY A 55 -3.29 -13.19 -7.04
C GLY A 55 -3.50 -12.37 -8.31
N VAL A 56 -4.45 -12.74 -9.17
CA VAL A 56 -4.68 -12.08 -10.47
C VAL A 56 -5.06 -10.61 -10.31
N TYR A 57 -5.76 -10.25 -9.25
CA TYR A 57 -6.02 -8.86 -8.89
C TYR A 57 -4.71 -8.06 -8.76
N GLY A 58 -3.75 -8.59 -8.00
CA GLY A 58 -2.43 -7.98 -7.84
C GLY A 58 -1.66 -7.89 -9.16
N LEU A 59 -1.71 -8.92 -9.97
CA LEU A 59 -1.02 -8.96 -11.26
C LEU A 59 -1.52 -7.84 -12.19
N THR A 60 -2.81 -7.72 -12.38
CA THR A 60 -3.39 -6.67 -13.23
C THR A 60 -3.18 -5.27 -12.64
N GLN A 61 -3.30 -5.13 -11.33
CA GLN A 61 -2.98 -3.87 -10.64
C GLN A 61 -1.52 -3.46 -10.86
N ALA A 62 -0.57 -4.38 -10.73
CA ALA A 62 0.85 -4.11 -10.97
C ALA A 62 1.11 -3.66 -12.41
N ILE A 63 0.48 -4.32 -13.39
CA ILE A 63 0.63 -3.99 -14.82
C ILE A 63 0.09 -2.59 -15.13
N PHE A 64 -1.10 -2.25 -14.63
CA PHE A 64 -1.80 -1.01 -15.00
C PHE A 64 -1.47 0.19 -14.13
N GLN A 65 -0.85 0.01 -12.96
CA GLN A 65 -0.64 1.09 -11.99
C GLN A 65 0.21 2.24 -12.56
N ILE A 66 1.38 1.95 -13.11
CA ILE A 66 2.26 2.98 -13.68
C ILE A 66 1.67 3.53 -14.98
N PRO A 67 1.23 2.71 -15.96
CA PRO A 67 0.56 3.22 -17.16
C PRO A 67 -0.63 4.13 -16.88
N PHE A 68 -1.49 3.78 -15.94
CA PHE A 68 -2.65 4.61 -15.59
C PHE A 68 -2.25 5.89 -14.86
N GLY A 69 -1.22 5.84 -14.03
CA GLY A 69 -0.62 7.04 -13.44
C GLY A 69 -0.18 8.04 -14.52
N LEU A 70 0.57 7.56 -15.51
CA LEU A 70 1.04 8.37 -16.64
C LEU A 70 -0.10 8.84 -17.58
N LEU A 71 -1.12 7.99 -17.75
CA LEU A 71 -2.30 8.36 -18.54
C LEU A 71 -3.10 9.47 -17.86
N SER A 72 -3.18 9.46 -16.52
CA SER A 72 -3.86 10.48 -15.75
C SER A 72 -3.25 11.88 -15.91
N ASP A 73 -1.97 11.97 -16.28
CA ASP A 73 -1.31 13.22 -16.61
C ASP A 73 -1.83 13.82 -17.94
N LYS A 74 -2.33 12.96 -18.84
CA LYS A 74 -2.79 13.36 -20.17
C LYS A 74 -4.28 13.63 -20.25
N ILE A 75 -5.10 12.72 -19.74
CA ILE A 75 -6.57 12.77 -19.82
C ILE A 75 -7.21 13.46 -18.62
N GLY A 76 -6.43 13.73 -17.57
CA GLY A 76 -6.89 14.30 -16.32
C GLY A 76 -7.03 13.25 -15.20
N ARG A 77 -6.84 13.70 -13.96
CA ARG A 77 -6.86 12.85 -12.78
C ARG A 77 -8.25 12.27 -12.51
N LYS A 78 -9.25 13.17 -12.48
CA LYS A 78 -10.64 12.81 -12.15
C LYS A 78 -11.28 11.87 -13.18
N PRO A 79 -11.16 12.08 -14.49
CA PRO A 79 -11.66 11.15 -15.51
C PRO A 79 -11.04 9.75 -15.37
N LEU A 80 -9.74 9.67 -15.08
CA LEU A 80 -9.07 8.38 -14.88
C LEU A 80 -9.58 7.65 -13.62
N ILE A 81 -9.78 8.37 -12.52
CA ILE A 81 -10.33 7.80 -11.27
C ILE A 81 -11.72 7.24 -11.54
N VAL A 82 -12.60 7.97 -12.22
CA VAL A 82 -13.94 7.50 -12.60
C VAL A 82 -13.86 6.28 -13.51
N GLY A 83 -13.04 6.32 -14.56
CA GLY A 83 -12.84 5.20 -15.48
C GLY A 83 -12.32 3.95 -14.77
N GLY A 84 -11.35 4.09 -13.89
CA GLY A 84 -10.83 2.98 -13.09
C GLY A 84 -11.86 2.39 -12.13
N LEU A 85 -12.71 3.22 -11.51
CA LEU A 85 -13.80 2.76 -10.66
C LEU A 85 -14.91 2.05 -11.48
N ILE A 86 -15.18 2.49 -12.71
CA ILE A 86 -16.10 1.80 -13.61
C ILE A 86 -15.56 0.41 -13.96
N ILE A 87 -14.28 0.27 -14.27
CA ILE A 87 -13.64 -1.02 -14.54
C ILE A 87 -13.71 -1.90 -13.29
N PHE A 88 -13.43 -1.37 -12.11
CA PHE A 88 -13.51 -2.08 -10.84
C PHE A 88 -14.96 -2.55 -10.55
N MET A 89 -15.95 -1.71 -10.80
CA MET A 89 -17.36 -2.03 -10.66
C MET A 89 -17.77 -3.13 -11.64
N ALA A 90 -17.39 -3.03 -12.91
CA ALA A 90 -17.66 -4.04 -13.93
C ALA A 90 -17.04 -5.39 -13.54
N GLY A 91 -15.79 -5.41 -13.06
CA GLY A 91 -15.15 -6.63 -12.56
C GLY A 91 -15.89 -7.24 -11.38
N SER A 92 -16.39 -6.41 -10.46
CA SER A 92 -17.21 -6.86 -9.32
C SER A 92 -18.53 -7.50 -9.78
N ILE A 93 -19.19 -6.91 -10.79
CA ILE A 93 -20.42 -7.46 -11.37
C ILE A 93 -20.15 -8.78 -12.09
N VAL A 94 -19.05 -8.87 -12.86
CA VAL A 94 -18.65 -10.13 -13.53
C VAL A 94 -18.44 -11.24 -12.50
N ALA A 95 -17.73 -10.95 -11.40
CA ALA A 95 -17.53 -11.91 -10.31
C ALA A 95 -18.85 -12.29 -9.62
N ALA A 96 -19.75 -11.32 -9.39
CA ALA A 96 -21.05 -11.54 -8.75
C ALA A 96 -21.98 -12.44 -9.57
N LEU A 97 -21.96 -12.32 -10.89
CA LEU A 97 -22.77 -13.11 -11.82
C LEU A 97 -22.18 -14.50 -12.14
N SER A 98 -20.93 -14.75 -11.70
CA SER A 98 -20.22 -15.96 -12.07
C SER A 98 -20.69 -17.18 -11.27
N HIS A 99 -20.81 -18.31 -11.94
CA HIS A 99 -21.07 -19.63 -11.33
C HIS A 99 -19.84 -20.54 -11.35
N SER A 100 -18.75 -20.11 -12.01
CA SER A 100 -17.49 -20.82 -12.13
C SER A 100 -16.36 -19.99 -11.55
N ILE A 101 -15.33 -20.66 -11.01
CA ILE A 101 -14.11 -19.98 -10.51
C ILE A 101 -13.41 -19.17 -11.62
N TYR A 102 -13.52 -19.58 -12.89
CA TYR A 102 -12.93 -18.83 -14.01
C TYR A 102 -13.57 -17.46 -14.20
N GLY A 103 -14.88 -17.35 -14.00
CA GLY A 103 -15.58 -16.07 -14.05
C GLY A 103 -15.18 -15.16 -12.86
N VAL A 104 -15.00 -15.74 -11.68
CA VAL A 104 -14.46 -15.01 -10.52
C VAL A 104 -13.04 -14.49 -10.81
N ILE A 105 -12.17 -15.32 -11.41
CA ILE A 105 -10.81 -14.92 -11.83
C ILE A 105 -10.89 -13.76 -12.83
N ALA A 106 -11.74 -13.83 -13.83
CA ALA A 106 -11.94 -12.76 -14.82
C ALA A 106 -12.40 -11.45 -14.14
N GLY A 107 -13.39 -11.55 -13.25
CA GLY A 107 -13.86 -10.40 -12.46
C GLY A 107 -12.77 -9.79 -11.60
N ARG A 108 -11.96 -10.61 -10.93
CA ARG A 108 -10.82 -10.17 -10.12
C ARG A 108 -9.74 -9.50 -10.96
N ALA A 109 -9.46 -10.03 -12.15
CA ALA A 109 -8.53 -9.41 -13.09
C ALA A 109 -9.00 -8.01 -13.53
N LEU A 110 -10.28 -7.86 -13.83
CA LEU A 110 -10.87 -6.54 -14.15
C LEU A 110 -10.83 -5.58 -12.96
N GLN A 111 -11.15 -6.06 -11.76
CA GLN A 111 -11.03 -5.24 -10.54
C GLN A 111 -9.62 -4.67 -10.38
N GLY A 112 -8.59 -5.49 -10.54
CA GLY A 112 -7.20 -5.04 -10.46
C GLY A 112 -6.80 -4.08 -11.59
N ALA A 113 -7.34 -4.26 -12.79
CA ALA A 113 -7.08 -3.38 -13.93
C ALA A 113 -7.59 -1.95 -13.71
N GLY A 114 -8.57 -1.75 -12.83
CA GLY A 114 -9.03 -0.42 -12.41
C GLY A 114 -8.06 0.30 -11.46
N ALA A 115 -6.80 0.45 -11.84
CA ALA A 115 -5.70 0.95 -11.00
C ALA A 115 -5.75 2.48 -10.82
N ILE A 116 -6.44 2.98 -9.80
CA ILE A 116 -6.64 4.42 -9.54
C ILE A 116 -5.64 5.05 -8.57
N SER A 117 -4.87 4.25 -7.84
CA SER A 117 -4.07 4.71 -6.69
C SER A 117 -3.13 5.86 -7.04
N ALA A 118 -2.41 5.78 -8.16
CA ALA A 118 -1.50 6.83 -8.61
C ALA A 118 -2.23 8.13 -8.93
N ALA A 119 -3.38 8.05 -9.61
CA ALA A 119 -4.19 9.23 -9.96
C ALA A 119 -4.80 9.90 -8.72
N VAL A 120 -5.25 9.12 -7.73
CA VAL A 120 -5.76 9.63 -6.44
C VAL A 120 -4.67 10.40 -5.70
N MET A 121 -3.48 9.82 -5.56
CA MET A 121 -2.36 10.47 -4.86
C MET A 121 -1.87 11.71 -5.60
N ALA A 122 -1.88 11.69 -6.93
CA ALA A 122 -1.52 12.84 -7.74
C ALA A 122 -2.55 13.97 -7.60
N LEU A 123 -3.86 13.67 -7.68
CA LEU A 123 -4.91 14.68 -7.50
C LEU A 123 -4.88 15.30 -6.10
N LEU A 124 -4.65 14.49 -5.07
CA LEU A 124 -4.48 14.97 -3.71
C LEU A 124 -3.32 15.97 -3.63
N SER A 125 -2.20 15.63 -4.24
CA SER A 125 -1.02 16.50 -4.28
C SER A 125 -1.27 17.80 -5.05
N ASP A 126 -1.97 17.73 -6.18
CA ASP A 126 -2.27 18.87 -7.04
C ASP A 126 -3.21 19.89 -6.35
N THR A 127 -4.08 19.40 -5.46
CA THR A 127 -5.11 20.21 -4.79
C THR A 127 -4.75 20.62 -3.36
N THR A 128 -3.61 20.16 -2.85
CA THR A 128 -3.17 20.40 -1.48
C THR A 128 -1.88 21.21 -1.47
N ARG A 129 -1.87 22.32 -0.70
CA ARG A 129 -0.65 23.12 -0.52
C ARG A 129 0.44 22.27 0.13
N GLU A 130 1.67 22.59 -0.19
CA GLU A 130 2.83 21.80 0.19
C GLU A 130 2.94 21.57 1.70
N GLN A 131 2.66 22.59 2.51
CA GLN A 131 2.67 22.49 3.98
C GLN A 131 1.63 21.52 4.54
N ASN A 132 0.53 21.27 3.83
CA ASN A 132 -0.55 20.37 4.25
C ASN A 132 -0.53 19.01 3.54
N ARG A 133 0.29 18.84 2.50
CA ARG A 133 0.36 17.61 1.68
C ARG A 133 0.71 16.37 2.50
N THR A 134 1.69 16.48 3.37
CA THR A 134 2.09 15.37 4.25
C THR A 134 0.94 14.93 5.17
N LYS A 135 0.16 15.89 5.70
CA LYS A 135 -1.01 15.59 6.52
C LYS A 135 -2.12 14.89 5.73
N ALA A 136 -2.37 15.37 4.49
CA ALA A 136 -3.38 14.78 3.61
C ALA A 136 -3.01 13.34 3.21
N MET A 137 -1.74 13.11 2.87
CA MET A 137 -1.24 11.77 2.54
C MET A 137 -1.26 10.82 3.74
N ALA A 138 -0.92 11.31 4.94
CA ALA A 138 -1.01 10.54 6.17
C ALA A 138 -2.46 10.14 6.48
N PHE A 139 -3.43 11.04 6.25
CA PHE A 139 -4.85 10.73 6.40
C PHE A 139 -5.28 9.56 5.49
N ILE A 140 -4.87 9.57 4.21
CA ILE A 140 -5.17 8.45 3.30
C ILE A 140 -4.50 7.16 3.80
N GLY A 141 -3.23 7.23 4.22
CA GLY A 141 -2.52 6.05 4.75
C GLY A 141 -3.21 5.43 5.97
N ILE A 142 -3.63 6.24 6.93
CA ILE A 142 -4.39 5.80 8.11
C ILE A 142 -5.73 5.20 7.68
N SER A 143 -6.43 5.85 6.73
CA SER A 143 -7.71 5.37 6.21
C SER A 143 -7.58 3.98 5.58
N ILE A 144 -6.48 3.68 4.88
CA ILE A 144 -6.22 2.35 4.30
C ILE A 144 -6.08 1.30 5.41
N GLY A 145 -5.29 1.59 6.45
CA GLY A 145 -5.08 0.68 7.58
C GLY A 145 -6.38 0.35 8.32
N VAL A 146 -7.19 1.38 8.61
CA VAL A 146 -8.51 1.20 9.23
C VAL A 146 -9.44 0.40 8.32
N THR A 147 -9.45 0.72 7.02
CA THR A 147 -10.27 0.01 6.03
C THR A 147 -9.88 -1.46 5.92
N PHE A 148 -8.59 -1.78 5.98
CA PHE A 148 -8.12 -3.17 5.99
C PHE A 148 -8.68 -3.94 7.20
N ALA A 149 -8.57 -3.38 8.39
CA ALA A 149 -9.11 -4.01 9.61
C ALA A 149 -10.63 -4.20 9.54
N VAL A 150 -11.36 -3.17 9.09
CA VAL A 150 -12.81 -3.23 8.91
C VAL A 150 -13.18 -4.30 7.87
N ALA A 151 -12.45 -4.39 6.77
CA ALA A 151 -12.68 -5.38 5.71
C ALA A 151 -12.53 -6.83 6.19
N LEU A 152 -11.50 -7.11 7.02
CA LEU A 152 -11.28 -8.44 7.58
C LEU A 152 -12.42 -8.90 8.50
N VAL A 153 -13.12 -7.95 9.14
CA VAL A 153 -14.28 -8.24 9.99
C VAL A 153 -15.57 -8.30 9.17
N LEU A 154 -15.82 -7.30 8.32
CA LEU A 154 -17.04 -7.22 7.53
C LEU A 154 -17.12 -8.28 6.44
N GLY A 155 -16.00 -8.67 5.83
CA GLY A 155 -15.97 -9.67 4.79
C GLY A 155 -16.64 -10.98 5.21
N PRO A 156 -16.16 -11.67 6.26
CA PRO A 156 -16.80 -12.88 6.76
C PRO A 156 -18.25 -12.69 7.18
N VAL A 157 -18.56 -11.61 7.91
CA VAL A 157 -19.93 -11.33 8.38
C VAL A 157 -20.91 -11.17 7.20
N LEU A 158 -20.55 -10.40 6.20
CA LEU A 158 -21.42 -10.18 5.03
C LEU A 158 -21.49 -11.43 4.15
N ALA A 159 -20.38 -12.12 3.95
CA ALA A 159 -20.37 -13.34 3.15
C ALA A 159 -21.24 -14.45 3.77
N ASP A 160 -21.34 -14.51 5.09
CA ASP A 160 -22.23 -15.42 5.81
C ASP A 160 -23.71 -15.14 5.56
N ILE A 161 -24.06 -13.84 5.40
CA ILE A 161 -25.44 -13.40 5.19
C ILE A 161 -25.86 -13.53 3.73
N VAL A 162 -25.01 -13.08 2.80
CA VAL A 162 -25.35 -12.92 1.37
C VAL A 162 -24.52 -13.80 0.42
N GLY A 163 -23.60 -14.61 0.96
CA GLY A 163 -22.66 -15.41 0.16
C GLY A 163 -21.61 -14.57 -0.54
N LEU A 164 -20.69 -15.25 -1.25
CA LEU A 164 -19.60 -14.58 -1.97
C LEU A 164 -20.12 -13.77 -3.16
N SER A 165 -21.14 -14.25 -3.88
CA SER A 165 -21.79 -13.51 -4.97
C SER A 165 -22.43 -12.21 -4.47
N GLY A 166 -23.16 -12.28 -3.34
CA GLY A 166 -23.75 -11.09 -2.71
C GLY A 166 -22.69 -10.10 -2.23
N LEU A 167 -21.56 -10.60 -1.74
CA LEU A 167 -20.42 -9.76 -1.37
C LEU A 167 -19.88 -8.97 -2.59
N PHE A 168 -19.72 -9.62 -3.74
CA PHE A 168 -19.30 -8.93 -4.97
C PHE A 168 -20.31 -7.89 -5.46
N TRP A 169 -21.62 -8.13 -5.32
CA TRP A 169 -22.63 -7.10 -5.55
C TRP A 169 -22.48 -5.91 -4.62
N GLY A 170 -22.22 -6.16 -3.33
CA GLY A 170 -21.92 -5.11 -2.36
C GLY A 170 -20.68 -4.29 -2.75
N ILE A 171 -19.63 -4.94 -3.24
CA ILE A 171 -18.42 -4.28 -3.73
C ILE A 171 -18.71 -3.41 -4.97
N ALA A 172 -19.54 -3.89 -5.89
CA ALA A 172 -19.99 -3.09 -7.03
C ALA A 172 -20.75 -1.83 -6.58
N LEU A 173 -21.58 -1.95 -5.55
CA LEU A 173 -22.30 -0.81 -4.95
C LEU A 173 -21.33 0.18 -4.30
N LEU A 174 -20.30 -0.29 -3.58
CA LEU A 174 -19.26 0.58 -3.02
C LEU A 174 -18.53 1.34 -4.13
N ALA A 175 -18.20 0.68 -5.24
CA ALA A 175 -17.57 1.32 -6.39
C ALA A 175 -18.48 2.40 -7.02
N PHE A 176 -19.76 2.13 -7.12
CA PHE A 176 -20.76 3.10 -7.59
C PHE A 176 -20.78 4.36 -6.70
N PHE A 177 -20.83 4.20 -5.38
CA PHE A 177 -20.72 5.33 -4.46
C PHE A 177 -19.38 6.07 -4.59
N GLY A 178 -18.28 5.34 -4.81
CA GLY A 178 -16.97 5.94 -5.12
C GLY A 178 -17.01 6.83 -6.37
N ILE A 179 -17.71 6.41 -7.42
CA ILE A 179 -17.92 7.21 -8.63
C ILE A 179 -18.71 8.48 -8.31
N LEU A 180 -19.80 8.37 -7.57
CA LEU A 180 -20.62 9.53 -7.18
C LEU A 180 -19.81 10.53 -6.34
N ILE A 181 -19.04 10.05 -5.36
CA ILE A 181 -18.17 10.92 -4.55
C ILE A 181 -17.14 11.60 -5.43
N THR A 182 -16.54 10.88 -6.38
CA THR A 182 -15.55 11.47 -7.30
C THR A 182 -16.18 12.56 -8.16
N LEU A 183 -17.37 12.35 -8.68
CA LEU A 183 -18.04 13.29 -9.57
C LEU A 183 -18.53 14.55 -8.83
N TYR A 184 -19.13 14.37 -7.64
CA TYR A 184 -19.85 15.47 -6.96
C TYR A 184 -19.12 16.07 -5.76
N VAL A 185 -18.28 15.29 -5.08
CA VAL A 185 -17.58 15.75 -3.87
C VAL A 185 -16.16 16.19 -4.18
N VAL A 186 -15.42 15.41 -4.98
CA VAL A 186 -14.02 15.73 -5.30
C VAL A 186 -13.97 16.95 -6.23
N PRO A 187 -13.23 18.02 -5.88
CA PRO A 187 -13.12 19.21 -6.71
C PRO A 187 -12.43 18.93 -8.05
N ASP A 188 -12.82 19.65 -9.08
CA ASP A 188 -12.08 19.67 -10.33
C ASP A 188 -10.81 20.51 -10.18
N ASN A 189 -9.69 19.97 -10.63
CA ASN A 189 -8.47 20.74 -10.77
C ASN A 189 -8.08 20.84 -12.25
N LYS A 190 -8.11 22.05 -12.79
CA LYS A 190 -7.74 22.33 -14.17
C LYS A 190 -6.23 22.56 -14.34
N GLU A 191 -5.52 22.85 -13.25
CA GLU A 191 -4.07 23.08 -13.26
C GLU A 191 -3.34 21.79 -12.93
N HIS A 192 -2.81 21.13 -13.94
CA HIS A 192 -1.93 19.98 -13.76
C HIS A 192 -0.51 20.47 -13.46
N ARG A 193 -0.17 20.59 -12.20
CA ARG A 193 1.22 20.82 -11.79
C ARG A 193 1.94 19.48 -11.72
N GLN A 194 2.92 19.28 -12.61
CA GLN A 194 3.81 18.14 -12.46
C GLN A 194 4.55 18.26 -11.13
N ASN A 195 4.39 17.26 -10.27
CA ASN A 195 5.08 17.21 -8.99
C ASN A 195 5.82 15.87 -8.88
N ARG A 196 7.13 15.91 -8.94
CA ARG A 196 8.00 14.71 -8.85
C ARG A 196 7.95 14.00 -7.51
N GLU A 197 7.39 14.64 -6.47
CA GLU A 197 7.12 14.00 -5.19
C GLU A 197 6.03 12.92 -5.28
N THR A 198 5.14 13.01 -6.27
CA THR A 198 3.99 12.10 -6.43
C THR A 198 3.88 11.48 -7.81
N ALA A 199 4.49 12.08 -8.84
CA ALA A 199 4.44 11.60 -10.21
C ALA A 199 5.65 10.71 -10.56
N VAL A 200 5.41 9.72 -11.41
CA VAL A 200 6.48 8.86 -11.94
C VAL A 200 7.21 9.60 -13.07
N VAL A 201 8.52 9.72 -12.94
CA VAL A 201 9.40 10.28 -13.97
C VAL A 201 10.01 9.14 -14.79
N LYS A 202 9.63 9.00 -16.06
CA LYS A 202 10.07 7.88 -16.92
C LYS A 202 11.59 7.71 -16.98
N GLY A 203 12.33 8.81 -17.11
CA GLY A 203 13.80 8.79 -17.17
C GLY A 203 14.49 8.34 -15.88
N ALA A 204 13.80 8.40 -14.73
CA ALA A 204 14.32 8.01 -13.43
C ALA A 204 14.05 6.55 -13.04
N ILE A 205 13.17 5.85 -13.76
CA ILE A 205 12.76 4.48 -13.41
C ILE A 205 13.99 3.56 -13.32
N LYS A 206 14.86 3.59 -14.33
CA LYS A 206 16.07 2.75 -14.34
C LYS A 206 16.99 3.06 -13.17
N GLN A 207 17.22 4.34 -12.87
CA GLN A 207 18.09 4.78 -11.78
C GLN A 207 17.55 4.30 -10.42
N VAL A 208 16.23 4.43 -10.19
CA VAL A 208 15.59 3.99 -8.95
C VAL A 208 15.60 2.47 -8.82
N LEU A 209 15.35 1.72 -9.90
CA LEU A 209 15.40 0.26 -9.91
C LEU A 209 16.80 -0.29 -9.62
N MET A 210 17.84 0.39 -10.09
CA MET A 210 19.24 -0.04 -9.89
C MET A 210 19.80 0.35 -8.51
N ASP A 211 19.10 1.17 -7.75
CA ASP A 211 19.50 1.50 -6.39
C ASP A 211 19.36 0.28 -5.47
N LYS A 212 20.49 -0.18 -4.94
CA LYS A 212 20.55 -1.41 -4.12
C LYS A 212 19.75 -1.32 -2.83
N GLN A 213 19.65 -0.13 -2.24
CA GLN A 213 18.93 0.05 -0.99
C GLN A 213 17.41 0.04 -1.24
N LEU A 214 16.97 0.76 -2.28
CA LEU A 214 15.58 0.74 -2.71
C LEU A 214 15.14 -0.65 -3.19
N ALA A 215 16.02 -1.38 -3.90
CA ALA A 215 15.74 -2.75 -4.33
C ALA A 215 15.50 -3.70 -3.15
N ARG A 216 16.27 -3.58 -2.06
CA ARG A 216 16.05 -4.36 -0.83
C ARG A 216 14.73 -4.03 -0.14
N LEU A 217 14.35 -2.75 -0.12
CA LEU A 217 13.07 -2.31 0.45
C LEU A 217 11.88 -2.75 -0.42
N ASN A 218 12.02 -2.69 -1.75
CA ASN A 218 11.03 -3.19 -2.70
C ASN A 218 10.86 -4.70 -2.59
N PHE A 219 11.93 -5.45 -2.38
CA PHE A 219 11.85 -6.87 -2.04
C PHE A 219 11.12 -7.08 -0.71
N GLY A 220 11.32 -6.21 0.27
CA GLY A 220 10.63 -6.26 1.56
C GLY A 220 9.12 -6.17 1.44
N ILE A 221 8.59 -5.20 0.68
CA ILE A 221 7.14 -5.06 0.48
C ILE A 221 6.57 -6.20 -0.36
N LEU A 222 7.32 -6.67 -1.36
CA LEU A 222 6.96 -7.85 -2.15
C LEU A 222 6.82 -9.08 -1.25
N ALA A 223 7.81 -9.36 -0.40
CA ALA A 223 7.79 -10.47 0.53
C ALA A 223 6.64 -10.35 1.55
N LEU A 224 6.44 -9.16 2.12
CA LEU A 224 5.37 -8.88 3.08
C LEU A 224 3.98 -9.23 2.52
N HIS A 225 3.69 -8.78 1.29
CA HIS A 225 2.40 -9.04 0.65
C HIS A 225 2.28 -10.45 0.09
N THR A 226 3.38 -11.07 -0.32
CA THR A 226 3.41 -12.50 -0.65
C THR A 226 3.00 -13.33 0.57
N LEU A 227 3.58 -13.05 1.73
CA LEU A 227 3.23 -13.71 2.99
C LEU A 227 1.77 -13.47 3.39
N LEU A 228 1.30 -12.23 3.30
CA LEU A 228 -0.09 -11.89 3.61
C LEU A 228 -1.07 -12.73 2.77
N MET A 229 -0.92 -12.71 1.45
CA MET A 229 -1.84 -13.39 0.55
C MET A 229 -1.75 -14.91 0.68
N ALA A 230 -0.55 -15.47 0.80
CA ALA A 230 -0.35 -16.89 1.03
C ALA A 230 -0.97 -17.35 2.36
N THR A 231 -0.80 -16.56 3.42
CA THR A 231 -1.42 -16.84 4.73
C THR A 231 -2.94 -16.88 4.62
N PHE A 232 -3.57 -15.94 3.92
CA PHE A 232 -5.03 -15.95 3.72
C PHE A 232 -5.53 -17.03 2.77
N VAL A 233 -4.69 -17.65 1.96
CA VAL A 233 -5.04 -18.88 1.24
C VAL A 233 -5.22 -20.05 2.21
N ALA A 234 -4.36 -20.17 3.24
CA ALA A 234 -4.33 -21.32 4.13
C ALA A 234 -5.10 -21.09 5.44
N LEU A 235 -4.93 -19.95 6.08
CA LEU A 235 -5.38 -19.68 7.45
C LEU A 235 -6.88 -19.87 7.68
N PRO A 236 -7.80 -19.37 6.81
CA PRO A 236 -9.23 -19.57 7.02
C PRO A 236 -9.62 -21.05 7.05
N LEU A 237 -8.98 -21.86 6.20
CA LEU A 237 -9.23 -23.30 6.13
C LEU A 237 -8.70 -24.01 7.38
N VAL A 238 -7.49 -23.67 7.81
CA VAL A 238 -6.87 -24.25 9.02
C VAL A 238 -7.65 -23.89 10.28
N MET A 239 -8.17 -22.66 10.38
CA MET A 239 -9.03 -22.26 11.50
C MET A 239 -10.32 -23.06 11.54
N SER A 240 -10.95 -23.32 10.38
CA SER A 240 -12.14 -24.17 10.29
C SER A 240 -11.82 -25.62 10.70
N ASP A 241 -10.70 -26.17 10.24
CA ASP A 241 -10.23 -27.53 10.60
C ASP A 241 -9.88 -27.65 12.09
N ALA A 242 -9.49 -26.56 12.72
CA ALA A 242 -9.23 -26.47 14.16
C ALA A 242 -10.49 -26.30 15.01
N GLY A 243 -11.67 -26.27 14.36
CA GLY A 243 -12.97 -26.22 15.04
C GLY A 243 -13.55 -24.82 15.22
N LEU A 244 -12.93 -23.76 14.63
CA LEU A 244 -13.52 -22.44 14.60
C LEU A 244 -14.51 -22.35 13.45
N ALA A 245 -15.82 -22.26 13.79
CA ALA A 245 -16.85 -22.10 12.79
C ALA A 245 -16.59 -20.86 11.92
N ARG A 246 -16.87 -20.97 10.62
CA ARG A 246 -16.67 -19.92 9.63
C ARG A 246 -17.34 -18.58 10.05
N GLU A 247 -18.52 -18.66 10.63
CA GLU A 247 -19.29 -17.53 11.18
C GLU A 247 -18.58 -16.80 12.32
N SER A 248 -17.55 -17.40 12.91
CA SER A 248 -16.76 -16.84 14.01
C SER A 248 -15.37 -16.35 13.59
N HIS A 249 -14.95 -16.54 12.34
CA HIS A 249 -13.62 -16.09 11.86
C HIS A 249 -13.40 -14.60 12.08
N TRP A 250 -14.42 -13.76 11.88
CA TRP A 250 -14.33 -12.33 12.09
C TRP A 250 -13.88 -11.93 13.51
N LYS A 251 -14.20 -12.74 14.52
CA LYS A 251 -13.77 -12.50 15.91
C LYS A 251 -12.26 -12.61 16.04
N ALA A 252 -11.65 -13.64 15.42
CA ALA A 252 -10.21 -13.81 15.41
C ALA A 252 -9.51 -12.59 14.79
N TYR A 253 -10.01 -12.12 13.63
CA TYR A 253 -9.45 -10.95 12.96
C TYR A 253 -9.67 -9.66 13.77
N LEU A 254 -10.85 -9.46 14.37
CA LEU A 254 -11.15 -8.28 15.17
C LEU A 254 -10.20 -8.16 16.36
N TYR A 255 -10.09 -9.20 17.19
CA TYR A 255 -9.27 -9.13 18.40
C TYR A 255 -7.79 -8.99 18.07
N THR A 256 -7.29 -9.75 17.10
CA THR A 256 -5.88 -9.69 16.72
C THR A 256 -5.52 -8.34 16.08
N MET A 257 -6.41 -7.73 15.30
CA MET A 257 -6.18 -6.42 14.70
C MET A 257 -6.24 -5.29 15.72
N LEU A 258 -7.18 -5.32 16.67
CA LEU A 258 -7.24 -4.31 17.73
C LEU A 258 -5.95 -4.28 18.56
N ILE A 259 -5.45 -5.45 18.97
CA ILE A 259 -4.19 -5.56 19.69
C ILE A 259 -3.02 -5.11 18.82
N ALA A 260 -3.01 -5.50 17.53
CA ALA A 260 -1.97 -5.09 16.60
C ALA A 260 -1.90 -3.58 16.45
N PHE A 261 -3.01 -2.87 16.29
CA PHE A 261 -3.03 -1.40 16.16
C PHE A 261 -2.46 -0.69 17.39
N VAL A 262 -2.81 -1.16 18.59
CA VAL A 262 -2.24 -0.60 19.82
C VAL A 262 -0.73 -0.85 19.87
N SER A 263 -0.30 -2.05 19.47
CA SER A 263 1.11 -2.45 19.48
C SER A 263 1.97 -1.72 18.48
N VAL A 264 1.42 -1.19 17.37
CA VAL A 264 2.17 -0.45 16.35
C VAL A 264 2.81 0.81 16.91
N LEU A 265 2.11 1.53 17.81
CA LEU A 265 2.57 2.83 18.31
C LEU A 265 3.95 2.79 18.97
N PRO A 266 4.25 1.90 19.93
CA PRO A 266 5.58 1.85 20.53
C PRO A 266 6.68 1.51 19.52
N PHE A 267 6.42 0.65 18.54
CA PHE A 267 7.40 0.34 17.49
C PHE A 267 7.71 1.56 16.63
N ILE A 268 6.70 2.32 16.20
CA ILE A 268 6.90 3.52 15.39
C ILE A 268 7.64 4.60 16.18
N ILE A 269 7.26 4.81 17.45
CA ILE A 269 7.95 5.77 18.33
C ILE A 269 9.42 5.37 18.48
N TYR A 270 9.71 4.09 18.71
CA TYR A 270 11.08 3.61 18.84
C TYR A 270 11.85 3.77 17.52
N ALA A 271 11.23 3.47 16.39
CA ALA A 271 11.84 3.58 15.07
C ALA A 271 12.20 5.04 14.72
N GLU A 272 11.24 5.97 14.87
CA GLU A 272 11.38 7.36 14.41
C GLU A 272 12.08 8.24 15.46
N LYS A 273 11.60 8.24 16.71
CA LYS A 273 12.10 9.13 17.76
C LYS A 273 13.53 8.77 18.15
N TYR A 274 13.85 7.48 18.30
CA TYR A 274 15.18 7.00 18.66
C TYR A 274 16.06 6.66 17.45
N ARG A 275 15.57 6.89 16.23
CA ARG A 275 16.31 6.64 14.98
C ARG A 275 16.79 5.18 14.85
N LYS A 276 15.91 4.22 15.20
CA LYS A 276 16.18 2.78 15.21
C LYS A 276 15.39 2.00 14.16
N MET A 277 15.07 2.65 13.01
CA MET A 277 14.22 2.06 11.97
C MET A 277 14.74 0.71 11.47
N LYS A 278 16.06 0.57 11.22
CA LYS A 278 16.63 -0.71 10.78
C LYS A 278 16.42 -1.81 11.82
N GLN A 279 16.59 -1.52 13.11
CA GLN A 279 16.42 -2.51 14.17
C GLN A 279 14.97 -2.97 14.26
N VAL A 280 14.00 -2.04 14.21
CA VAL A 280 12.58 -2.36 14.20
C VAL A 280 12.21 -3.17 12.96
N PHE A 281 12.74 -2.78 11.79
CA PHE A 281 12.53 -3.50 10.54
C PHE A 281 12.98 -4.97 10.68
N VAL A 282 14.22 -5.21 11.08
CA VAL A 282 14.77 -6.57 11.25
C VAL A 282 13.98 -7.35 12.31
N SER A 283 13.62 -6.71 13.42
CA SER A 283 12.79 -7.35 14.45
C SER A 283 11.43 -7.80 13.91
N CYS A 284 10.78 -7.00 13.06
CA CYS A 284 9.51 -7.37 12.43
C CYS A 284 9.69 -8.55 11.47
N VAL A 285 10.79 -8.62 10.72
CA VAL A 285 11.07 -9.78 9.85
C VAL A 285 11.30 -11.05 10.68
N VAL A 286 11.99 -10.95 11.81
CA VAL A 286 12.12 -12.06 12.76
C VAL A 286 10.76 -12.48 13.33
N MET A 287 9.90 -11.51 13.67
CA MET A 287 8.52 -11.81 14.12
C MET A 287 7.72 -12.52 13.05
N MET A 288 7.87 -12.14 11.77
CA MET A 288 7.23 -12.86 10.66
C MET A 288 7.71 -14.31 10.56
N ALA A 289 9.02 -14.56 10.68
CA ALA A 289 9.56 -15.92 10.71
C ALA A 289 9.00 -16.73 11.89
N LEU A 290 8.89 -16.09 13.05
CA LEU A 290 8.29 -16.72 14.23
C LEU A 290 6.81 -17.05 14.02
N ALA A 291 6.04 -16.16 13.38
CA ALA A 291 4.65 -16.41 13.04
C ALA A 291 4.50 -17.64 12.12
N GLU A 292 5.33 -17.75 11.07
CA GLU A 292 5.32 -18.93 10.18
C GLU A 292 5.67 -20.22 10.92
N ILE A 293 6.65 -20.20 11.84
CA ILE A 293 6.99 -21.34 12.68
C ILE A 293 5.80 -21.71 13.57
N VAL A 294 5.14 -20.76 14.20
CA VAL A 294 3.97 -21.00 15.05
C VAL A 294 2.83 -21.62 14.24
N PHE A 295 2.57 -21.12 13.03
CA PHE A 295 1.57 -21.70 12.13
C PHE A 295 1.90 -23.15 11.73
N LEU A 296 3.19 -23.46 11.45
CA LEU A 296 3.63 -24.83 11.16
C LEU A 296 3.43 -25.78 12.33
N LEU A 297 3.66 -25.31 13.55
CA LEU A 297 3.54 -26.12 14.77
C LEU A 297 2.10 -26.18 15.30
N ALA A 298 1.23 -25.28 14.86
CA ALA A 298 -0.11 -25.15 15.42
C ALA A 298 -1.00 -26.37 15.16
N GLY A 299 -0.88 -27.01 13.98
CA GLY A 299 -1.77 -28.11 13.62
C GLY A 299 -3.23 -27.69 13.76
N LYS A 300 -3.97 -28.39 14.65
CA LYS A 300 -5.36 -28.06 15.00
C LYS A 300 -5.50 -27.29 16.32
N ASN A 301 -4.40 -26.76 16.85
CA ASN A 301 -4.46 -25.97 18.09
C ASN A 301 -4.84 -24.52 17.78
N LEU A 302 -6.08 -24.16 18.08
CA LEU A 302 -6.65 -22.85 17.79
C LEU A 302 -5.92 -21.71 18.52
N TRP A 303 -5.42 -21.94 19.74
CA TRP A 303 -4.68 -20.95 20.52
C TRP A 303 -3.31 -20.62 19.89
N LEU A 304 -2.64 -21.63 19.34
CA LEU A 304 -1.40 -21.42 18.59
C LEU A 304 -1.67 -20.66 17.28
N LEU A 305 -2.79 -20.97 16.60
CA LEU A 305 -3.21 -20.21 15.41
C LEU A 305 -3.46 -18.74 15.73
N TYR A 306 -4.15 -18.44 16.83
CA TYR A 306 -4.35 -17.06 17.30
C TYR A 306 -3.02 -16.38 17.66
N GLY A 307 -2.12 -17.09 18.33
CA GLY A 307 -0.79 -16.58 18.66
C GLY A 307 0.02 -16.24 17.41
N GLY A 308 0.06 -17.14 16.44
CA GLY A 308 0.70 -16.91 15.14
C GLY A 308 0.10 -15.71 14.40
N LEU A 309 -1.22 -15.65 14.34
CA LEU A 309 -1.94 -14.55 13.70
C LEU A 309 -1.68 -13.20 14.40
N GLN A 310 -1.62 -13.20 15.73
CA GLN A 310 -1.31 -12.00 16.51
C GLN A 310 0.10 -11.48 16.21
N ILE A 311 1.10 -12.37 16.22
CA ILE A 311 2.49 -12.01 15.89
C ILE A 311 2.56 -11.50 14.45
N PHE A 312 1.91 -12.19 13.51
CA PHE A 312 1.84 -11.81 12.11
C PHE A 312 1.28 -10.40 11.93
N PHE A 313 0.12 -10.10 12.50
CA PHE A 313 -0.51 -8.79 12.32
C PHE A 313 0.23 -7.64 13.01
N ILE A 314 0.88 -7.88 14.15
CA ILE A 314 1.76 -6.86 14.76
C ILE A 314 2.89 -6.52 13.79
N ALA A 315 3.64 -7.52 13.33
CA ALA A 315 4.75 -7.33 12.41
C ALA A 315 4.28 -6.70 11.08
N PHE A 316 3.18 -7.19 10.52
CA PHE A 316 2.60 -6.69 9.27
C PHE A 316 2.24 -5.20 9.37
N ASN A 317 1.48 -4.79 10.38
CA ASN A 317 1.05 -3.40 10.52
C ASN A 317 2.21 -2.44 10.82
N VAL A 318 3.21 -2.89 11.60
CA VAL A 318 4.44 -2.10 11.80
C VAL A 318 5.19 -1.90 10.48
N MET A 319 5.33 -2.98 9.69
CA MET A 319 6.03 -2.92 8.40
C MET A 319 5.28 -2.07 7.37
N GLU A 320 3.96 -2.14 7.32
CA GLU A 320 3.12 -1.28 6.46
C GLU A 320 3.32 0.23 6.78
N ALA A 321 3.56 0.57 8.04
CA ALA A 321 3.84 1.94 8.45
C ALA A 321 5.29 2.36 8.14
N ILE A 322 6.27 1.47 8.33
CA ILE A 322 7.70 1.79 8.23
C ILE A 322 8.21 1.76 6.78
N LEU A 323 7.78 0.80 5.97
CA LEU A 323 8.31 0.62 4.61
C LEU A 323 8.11 1.84 3.71
N PRO A 324 6.91 2.47 3.63
CA PRO A 324 6.73 3.68 2.82
C PRO A 324 7.60 4.84 3.31
N SER A 325 7.79 4.96 4.64
CA SER A 325 8.67 5.95 5.24
C SER A 325 10.12 5.74 4.83
N LEU A 326 10.60 4.48 4.86
CA LEU A 326 11.95 4.12 4.42
C LEU A 326 12.17 4.44 2.94
N ILE A 327 11.25 4.04 2.06
CA ILE A 327 11.31 4.37 0.63
C ILE A 327 11.39 5.87 0.41
N SER A 328 10.56 6.65 1.12
CA SER A 328 10.56 8.11 1.01
C SER A 328 11.88 8.73 1.47
N LYS A 329 12.52 8.17 2.50
CA LYS A 329 13.80 8.65 3.03
C LYS A 329 14.97 8.28 2.12
N GLU A 330 14.96 7.08 1.54
CA GLU A 330 16.03 6.58 0.66
C GLU A 330 15.92 7.11 -0.77
N ALA A 331 14.71 7.41 -1.27
CA ALA A 331 14.52 7.89 -2.63
C ALA A 331 15.38 9.14 -2.91
N PRO A 332 16.05 9.26 -4.07
CA PRO A 332 16.79 10.47 -4.43
C PRO A 332 15.88 11.70 -4.47
N ALA A 333 16.43 12.90 -4.24
CA ALA A 333 15.68 14.15 -4.30
C ALA A 333 15.03 14.31 -5.70
N GLY A 334 13.75 14.70 -5.73
CA GLY A 334 12.98 14.84 -6.97
C GLY A 334 12.51 13.53 -7.61
N TYR A 335 12.76 12.36 -7.00
CA TYR A 335 12.33 11.05 -7.55
C TYR A 335 11.49 10.22 -6.57
N LYS A 336 10.99 10.83 -5.53
CA LYS A 336 10.16 10.17 -4.52
C LYS A 336 8.91 9.52 -5.14
N GLY A 337 8.20 10.23 -6.03
CA GLY A 337 7.02 9.68 -6.72
C GLY A 337 7.36 8.44 -7.56
N THR A 338 8.51 8.44 -8.24
CA THR A 338 8.99 7.27 -8.99
C THR A 338 9.30 6.10 -8.06
N ALA A 339 10.00 6.35 -6.94
CA ALA A 339 10.32 5.31 -5.96
C ALA A 339 9.06 4.71 -5.33
N MET A 340 8.07 5.53 -5.00
CA MET A 340 6.78 5.08 -4.47
C MET A 340 5.95 4.31 -5.51
N GLY A 341 6.02 4.68 -6.79
CA GLY A 341 5.37 3.94 -7.88
C GLY A 341 5.95 2.52 -8.03
N ILE A 342 7.29 2.39 -8.01
CA ILE A 342 7.97 1.09 -8.05
C ILE A 342 7.67 0.27 -6.80
N TYR A 343 7.66 0.90 -5.63
CA TYR A 343 7.27 0.28 -4.36
C TYR A 343 5.86 -0.32 -4.42
N SER A 344 4.87 0.46 -4.87
CA SER A 344 3.50 -0.03 -5.02
C SER A 344 3.39 -1.15 -6.08
N THR A 345 4.15 -1.07 -7.18
CA THR A 345 4.19 -2.15 -8.17
C THR A 345 4.76 -3.43 -7.55
N SER A 346 5.83 -3.33 -6.77
CA SER A 346 6.42 -4.46 -6.04
C SER A 346 5.45 -5.06 -5.03
N GLN A 347 4.67 -4.22 -4.34
CA GLN A 347 3.59 -4.64 -3.44
C GLN A 347 2.56 -5.51 -4.16
N PHE A 348 2.06 -5.07 -5.30
CA PHE A 348 1.04 -5.82 -6.05
C PHE A 348 1.61 -7.05 -6.77
N ILE A 349 2.88 -7.05 -7.15
CA ILE A 349 3.57 -8.28 -7.56
C ILE A 349 3.60 -9.28 -6.39
N GLY A 350 3.85 -8.82 -5.16
CA GLY A 350 3.76 -9.64 -3.96
C GLY A 350 2.36 -10.24 -3.76
N VAL A 351 1.30 -9.46 -3.97
CA VAL A 351 -0.09 -9.94 -3.96
C VAL A 351 -0.29 -11.04 -5.00
N ALA A 352 0.20 -10.85 -6.23
CA ALA A 352 0.10 -11.81 -7.32
C ALA A 352 0.82 -13.13 -6.99
N LEU A 353 2.05 -13.04 -6.50
CA LEU A 353 2.86 -14.20 -6.13
C LEU A 353 2.25 -14.93 -4.93
N GLY A 354 1.84 -14.21 -3.89
CA GLY A 354 1.31 -14.79 -2.66
C GLY A 354 0.02 -15.55 -2.88
N GLY A 355 -0.92 -15.00 -3.64
CA GLY A 355 -2.16 -15.70 -4.00
C GLY A 355 -1.88 -16.93 -4.87
N SER A 356 -1.16 -16.74 -5.98
CA SER A 356 -0.92 -17.80 -6.96
C SER A 356 -0.05 -18.94 -6.40
N LEU A 357 1.09 -18.61 -5.78
CA LEU A 357 1.96 -19.62 -5.17
C LEU A 357 1.33 -20.23 -3.92
N GLY A 358 0.63 -19.43 -3.10
CA GLY A 358 -0.09 -19.93 -1.94
C GLY A 358 -1.11 -20.98 -2.32
N GLY A 359 -1.92 -20.73 -3.36
CA GLY A 359 -2.88 -21.70 -3.89
C GLY A 359 -2.22 -22.96 -4.45
N LEU A 360 -1.14 -22.80 -5.20
CA LEU A 360 -0.36 -23.92 -5.74
C LEU A 360 0.23 -24.79 -4.62
N LEU A 361 0.89 -24.16 -3.66
CA LEU A 361 1.50 -24.86 -2.50
C LEU A 361 0.44 -25.55 -1.65
N TYR A 362 -0.71 -24.90 -1.43
CA TYR A 362 -1.81 -25.51 -0.70
C TYR A 362 -2.32 -26.78 -1.42
N GLY A 363 -2.38 -26.77 -2.73
CA GLY A 363 -2.74 -27.93 -3.54
C GLY A 363 -1.75 -29.11 -3.46
N ILE A 364 -0.50 -28.87 -3.08
CA ILE A 364 0.53 -29.93 -2.95
C ILE A 364 0.34 -30.71 -1.64
N ASN A 365 0.37 -30.04 -0.48
CA ASN A 365 0.27 -30.68 0.84
C ASN A 365 -0.37 -29.76 1.88
N GLY A 366 -1.42 -29.00 1.49
CA GLY A 366 -2.19 -28.15 2.38
C GLY A 366 -1.40 -27.01 3.00
N ALA A 367 -1.77 -26.63 4.22
CA ALA A 367 -1.20 -25.49 4.93
C ALA A 367 0.29 -25.63 5.25
N VAL A 368 0.78 -26.85 5.43
CA VAL A 368 2.20 -27.12 5.77
C VAL A 368 3.13 -26.59 4.68
N THR A 369 2.81 -26.81 3.41
CA THR A 369 3.62 -26.30 2.30
C THR A 369 3.52 -24.79 2.15
N VAL A 370 2.37 -24.21 2.45
CA VAL A 370 2.17 -22.75 2.41
C VAL A 370 3.02 -22.06 3.49
N PHE A 371 2.87 -22.47 4.75
CA PHE A 371 3.63 -21.89 5.87
C PHE A 371 5.12 -22.23 5.80
N GLY A 372 5.47 -23.44 5.31
CA GLY A 372 6.87 -23.81 5.05
C GLY A 372 7.51 -22.94 3.98
N GLY A 373 6.81 -22.69 2.86
CA GLY A 373 7.23 -21.76 1.83
C GLY A 373 7.34 -20.33 2.35
N GLY A 374 6.38 -19.89 3.19
CA GLY A 374 6.40 -18.61 3.88
C GLY A 374 7.63 -18.47 4.78
N LEU A 375 7.96 -19.49 5.56
CA LEU A 375 9.17 -19.48 6.39
C LEU A 375 10.45 -19.35 5.56
N ILE A 376 10.57 -20.09 4.45
CA ILE A 376 11.72 -19.99 3.54
C ILE A 376 11.84 -18.55 2.99
N LEU A 377 10.73 -17.98 2.49
CA LEU A 377 10.71 -16.60 1.99
C LEU A 377 11.12 -15.61 3.09
N THR A 378 10.63 -15.81 4.30
CA THR A 378 10.94 -14.91 5.43
C THR A 378 12.41 -15.00 5.84
N LEU A 379 13.01 -16.18 5.78
CA LEU A 379 14.46 -16.36 6.05
C LEU A 379 15.32 -15.70 4.97
N ILE A 380 14.93 -15.78 3.70
CA ILE A 380 15.58 -15.05 2.61
C ILE A 380 15.44 -13.53 2.85
N TRP A 381 14.23 -13.10 3.21
CA TRP A 381 13.99 -11.68 3.52
C TRP A 381 14.81 -11.21 4.71
N LEU A 382 14.95 -12.03 5.75
CA LEU A 382 15.82 -11.73 6.90
C LEU A 382 17.27 -11.55 6.46
N ALA A 383 17.81 -12.46 5.64
CA ALA A 383 19.17 -12.34 5.11
C ALA A 383 19.35 -11.03 4.33
N VAL A 384 18.41 -10.67 3.48
CA VAL A 384 18.42 -9.39 2.75
C VAL A 384 18.33 -8.20 3.72
N SER A 385 17.48 -8.27 4.74
CA SER A 385 17.24 -7.21 5.72
C SER A 385 18.47 -6.89 6.57
N LEU A 386 19.27 -7.88 6.89
CA LEU A 386 20.53 -7.68 7.62
C LEU A 386 21.53 -6.84 6.84
N THR A 387 21.49 -6.88 5.51
CA THR A 387 22.35 -6.07 4.63
C THR A 387 21.89 -4.63 4.44
N LEU A 388 20.70 -4.24 4.94
CA LEU A 388 20.22 -2.87 4.89
C LEU A 388 21.19 -1.91 5.61
N ARG A 389 21.36 -0.72 5.04
CA ARG A 389 22.08 0.36 5.72
C ARG A 389 21.15 1.07 6.71
N GLN A 390 21.74 1.80 7.66
CA GLN A 390 20.94 2.73 8.47
C GLN A 390 20.31 3.78 7.55
N PRO A 391 18.98 3.97 7.59
CA PRO A 391 18.33 4.94 6.73
C PRO A 391 18.71 6.37 7.14
N PRO A 392 18.78 7.30 6.18
CA PRO A 392 18.90 8.70 6.50
C PRO A 392 17.59 9.21 7.12
N TYR A 393 17.70 9.97 8.21
CA TYR A 393 16.54 10.58 8.86
C TYR A 393 16.29 11.97 8.26
N VAL A 394 15.94 11.99 7.00
CA VAL A 394 15.70 13.21 6.21
C VAL A 394 14.27 13.29 5.72
N SER A 395 13.82 14.52 5.49
CA SER A 395 12.56 14.81 4.80
C SER A 395 12.89 15.44 3.45
N SER A 396 12.05 15.17 2.46
CA SER A 396 12.12 15.82 1.15
C SER A 396 11.29 17.11 1.20
N LEU A 397 11.89 18.22 0.81
CA LEU A 397 11.24 19.53 0.72
C LEU A 397 11.34 20.01 -0.73
N ARG A 398 10.23 20.49 -1.27
CA ARG A 398 10.18 21.22 -2.53
C ARG A 398 10.12 22.71 -2.20
N LEU A 399 11.06 23.50 -2.69
CA LEU A 399 11.10 24.95 -2.55
C LEU A 399 10.94 25.58 -3.94
N GLU A 400 10.15 26.63 -4.03
CA GLU A 400 9.98 27.38 -5.29
C GLU A 400 11.17 28.29 -5.52
N LEU A 401 11.65 28.33 -6.76
CA LEU A 401 12.75 29.19 -7.17
C LEU A 401 12.19 30.43 -7.90
N PRO A 402 12.70 31.62 -7.58
CA PRO A 402 12.48 32.80 -8.41
C PRO A 402 12.92 32.57 -9.86
N GLU A 403 12.28 33.25 -10.81
CA GLU A 403 12.54 33.04 -12.23
C GLU A 403 13.99 33.29 -12.65
N ASN A 404 14.65 34.24 -12.00
CA ASN A 404 16.06 34.59 -12.25
C ASN A 404 17.05 33.58 -11.69
N ASP A 405 16.63 32.70 -10.78
CA ASP A 405 17.50 31.80 -10.03
C ASP A 405 17.45 30.35 -10.52
N VAL A 406 16.60 30.06 -11.47
CA VAL A 406 16.35 28.69 -11.98
C VAL A 406 17.60 28.05 -12.60
N ASN A 407 18.49 28.85 -13.20
CA ASN A 407 19.73 28.39 -13.82
C ASN A 407 21.00 28.74 -13.01
N ASN A 408 20.84 29.20 -11.77
CA ASN A 408 21.96 29.60 -10.93
C ASN A 408 22.56 28.39 -10.19
N PRO A 409 23.77 27.91 -10.56
CA PRO A 409 24.39 26.75 -9.92
C PRO A 409 24.78 27.02 -8.45
N ASP A 410 24.97 28.31 -8.07
CA ASP A 410 25.37 28.69 -6.72
C ASP A 410 24.30 28.36 -5.68
N ILE A 411 23.02 28.33 -6.09
CA ILE A 411 21.90 27.95 -5.21
C ILE A 411 22.06 26.52 -4.70
N ALA A 412 22.42 25.59 -5.57
CA ALA A 412 22.64 24.21 -5.16
C ALA A 412 23.81 24.11 -4.17
N VAL A 413 24.87 24.91 -4.38
CA VAL A 413 26.03 24.95 -3.50
C VAL A 413 25.67 25.59 -2.14
N LYS A 414 24.96 26.73 -2.14
CA LYS A 414 24.48 27.40 -0.92
C LYS A 414 23.58 26.48 -0.08
N LEU A 415 22.64 25.76 -0.73
CA LEU A 415 21.75 24.85 -0.03
C LEU A 415 22.47 23.60 0.48
N ARG A 416 23.42 23.02 -0.27
CA ARG A 416 24.26 21.90 0.19
C ARG A 416 25.13 22.25 1.37
N GLY A 417 25.51 23.52 1.51
CA GLY A 417 26.27 24.03 2.65
C GLY A 417 25.46 24.15 3.95
N GLN A 418 24.12 24.01 3.91
CA GLN A 418 23.30 24.14 5.09
C GLN A 418 23.36 22.89 5.97
N PRO A 419 23.33 23.05 7.33
CA PRO A 419 23.36 21.93 8.24
C PRO A 419 22.22 20.93 7.95
N GLY A 420 22.55 19.63 7.89
CA GLY A 420 21.57 18.57 7.71
C GLY A 420 21.09 18.34 6.26
N VAL A 421 21.45 19.20 5.32
CA VAL A 421 21.14 19.00 3.89
C VAL A 421 22.03 17.88 3.33
N ARG A 422 21.40 16.88 2.70
CA ARG A 422 22.11 15.72 2.13
C ARG A 422 22.07 15.65 0.63
N ASP A 423 20.98 16.11 0.03
CA ASP A 423 20.81 16.05 -1.41
C ASP A 423 20.01 17.26 -1.91
N VAL A 424 20.41 17.82 -3.06
CA VAL A 424 19.79 19.01 -3.67
C VAL A 424 19.73 18.79 -5.17
N VAL A 425 18.54 18.87 -5.73
CA VAL A 425 18.29 18.79 -7.18
C VAL A 425 17.44 19.96 -7.63
N ILE A 426 17.94 20.76 -8.58
CA ILE A 426 17.21 21.86 -9.21
C ILE A 426 16.53 21.32 -10.46
N ILE A 427 15.23 21.59 -10.60
CA ILE A 427 14.42 21.25 -11.76
C ILE A 427 13.93 22.56 -12.40
N ALA A 428 14.65 23.01 -13.40
CA ALA A 428 14.39 24.28 -14.07
C ALA A 428 12.95 24.35 -14.65
N GLN A 429 12.48 23.25 -15.23
CA GLN A 429 11.14 23.15 -15.84
C GLN A 429 10.00 23.33 -14.82
N GLU A 430 10.23 23.00 -13.56
CA GLU A 430 9.26 23.12 -12.47
C GLU A 430 9.48 24.38 -11.63
N ARG A 431 10.51 25.17 -11.93
CA ARG A 431 10.97 26.31 -11.12
C ARG A 431 11.08 25.94 -9.64
N ALA A 432 11.67 24.78 -9.38
CA ALA A 432 11.73 24.23 -8.04
C ALA A 432 13.08 23.59 -7.74
N VAL A 433 13.48 23.68 -6.47
CA VAL A 433 14.57 22.90 -5.93
C VAL A 433 14.03 21.87 -4.94
N TYR A 434 14.47 20.64 -5.11
CA TYR A 434 14.17 19.53 -4.20
C TYR A 434 15.35 19.33 -3.26
N VAL A 435 15.08 19.45 -1.96
CA VAL A 435 16.12 19.39 -0.91
C VAL A 435 15.78 18.26 0.03
N LYS A 436 16.74 17.36 0.28
CA LYS A 436 16.68 16.38 1.36
C LYS A 436 17.44 16.88 2.56
N THR A 437 16.74 17.11 3.67
CA THR A 437 17.33 17.65 4.88
C THR A 437 16.85 16.95 6.15
N ASP A 438 17.72 16.87 7.16
CA ASP A 438 17.32 16.52 8.52
C ASP A 438 16.61 17.72 9.15
N THR A 439 15.29 17.61 9.31
CA THR A 439 14.44 18.69 9.83
C THR A 439 14.73 19.10 11.27
N ARG A 440 15.54 18.34 11.99
CA ARG A 440 16.07 18.74 13.30
C ARG A 440 17.21 19.75 13.21
N LEU A 441 17.91 19.79 12.07
CA LEU A 441 19.07 20.67 11.84
C LEU A 441 18.72 21.87 10.95
N SER A 442 17.87 21.67 9.94
CA SER A 442 17.41 22.75 9.07
C SER A 442 15.92 22.60 8.75
N ASN A 443 15.18 23.65 8.98
CA ASN A 443 13.75 23.70 8.66
C ASN A 443 13.49 24.42 7.33
N ARG A 444 12.25 24.30 6.82
CA ARG A 444 11.82 24.92 5.57
C ARG A 444 12.09 26.42 5.52
N LYS A 445 11.75 27.16 6.58
CA LYS A 445 11.90 28.61 6.63
C LYS A 445 13.37 29.05 6.51
N GLN A 446 14.27 28.29 7.13
CA GLN A 446 15.72 28.57 7.03
C GLN A 446 16.22 28.36 5.61
N LEU A 447 15.78 27.29 4.94
CA LEU A 447 16.19 27.01 3.56
C LEU A 447 15.58 28.00 2.57
N GLU A 448 14.33 28.45 2.76
CA GLU A 448 13.71 29.51 1.99
C GLU A 448 14.43 30.86 2.16
N ALA A 449 14.89 31.19 3.38
CA ALA A 449 15.67 32.39 3.62
C ALA A 449 17.02 32.39 2.88
N VAL A 450 17.65 31.22 2.71
CA VAL A 450 18.88 31.06 1.92
C VAL A 450 18.66 31.32 0.42
N LEU A 451 17.42 31.11 -0.07
CA LEU A 451 17.05 31.38 -1.45
C LEU A 451 16.73 32.86 -1.71
N GLN A 452 16.42 33.63 -0.66
CA GLN A 452 16.06 35.05 -0.75
C GLN A 452 17.24 36.00 -0.52
N GLY A 453 18.35 35.49 0.02
CA GLY A 453 19.59 36.24 0.26
C GLY A 453 20.74 35.78 -0.61
#